data_1da2b9bc5867f267a6daae7fac70e266
#
_entry.id   1da2b9bc5867f267a6daae7fac70e266
#
_cell.length_a   1.000
_cell.length_b   1.000
_cell.length_c   1.000
_cell.angle_alpha   90.00
_cell.angle_beta   90.00
_cell.angle_gamma   90.00
#
_symmetry.space_group_name_H-M   'P 1'
#
loop_
_entity.id
_entity.type
_entity.pdbx_description
1 polymer ?
#
loop_
_entity_poly.entity_id
_entity_poly.type
_entity_poly.pdbx_seq_one_letter_code
_entity_poly.pdbx_strand_id
1 'polypeptide(L)'
;MSFALENRLFHVKHFYGVVVIGGGHAGCEASLASSRMGCSTLLVTMDQNKIAEMSCNPSIGGVGKGQLVKEVDALGGEMGKIADCTGIQFKRLNTRKGSAVQSSRCQSDKKKYAARMQEVISSQASLEVLEGEVKELLAEEGRIRGLTVKKRDGSTIEIGATTIVVTTGTFMQGVMHCGTNISDGGRFGEKSSFGLSDCLRNLGFALLRLKTGTPPRLIRDSIDFTGMQTQLGDNPPQRFSFSDTRIELPQVNCYLTYTGDQTHQVILRNLEKSPLYSGQIKGIGPRYCPSIEDKVVKFPQKTRHQIFMEPESLDSDWIYPNGISTSLPPEVQEEFVRSIVGCEKVKFARYGYAVEYDCIDPKQLRPTLEATHLSGLFLAGQVNGTSGYEEAAAQGIMAGINAALKCKKEAPFVLARSESYIGVMVDDLITVGVTEPYRMFTSRAEFRLSLREDNADLRLRPYGHRLGLVNENDFHRFQSREYRIRQIKSSLPLNISQLLKRPEVTLEDVLSLMNQDMRSLITDDIVETLEVEVKYEGYIELQRQEIARLSKMQNLSIPERLDFSEVSGLSFEIREKLHRIRPKTLGDASKISGVTPAALTALLFHLRRKGTFSAESQRGF
;
A
#
# COMPACT_ATOMS: atom_id res chain seq x y z
N MET A 1 -13.14 -0.58 -37.15
CA MET A 1 -12.32 -1.21 -38.21
C MET A 1 -10.88 -1.53 -37.74
N SER A 2 -10.36 -0.91 -36.67
CA SER A 2 -9.01 -1.14 -36.13
C SER A 2 -8.89 -2.45 -35.32
N PHE A 3 -9.93 -2.90 -34.62
CA PHE A 3 -9.95 -4.13 -33.80
C PHE A 3 -9.76 -5.44 -34.61
N ALA A 4 -10.14 -5.43 -35.89
CA ALA A 4 -10.08 -6.62 -36.73
C ALA A 4 -8.70 -6.90 -37.36
N LEU A 5 -7.80 -5.92 -37.36
CA LEU A 5 -6.45 -6.07 -37.92
C LEU A 5 -5.43 -6.59 -36.91
N GLU A 6 -5.59 -6.27 -35.61
CA GLU A 6 -4.69 -6.77 -34.54
C GLU A 6 -4.91 -8.25 -34.23
N ASN A 7 -6.14 -8.79 -34.49
CA ASN A 7 -6.46 -10.22 -34.26
C ASN A 7 -5.93 -11.18 -35.33
N ARG A 8 -5.31 -10.71 -36.40
CA ARG A 8 -4.84 -11.59 -37.51
C ARG A 8 -3.47 -12.26 -37.26
N LEU A 9 -2.71 -11.81 -36.27
CA LEU A 9 -1.35 -12.33 -36.01
C LEU A 9 -1.29 -13.43 -34.94
N PHE A 10 -2.30 -13.54 -34.07
CA PHE A 10 -2.43 -14.64 -33.12
C PHE A 10 -3.79 -15.35 -33.30
N HIS A 11 -3.77 -16.67 -33.43
CA HIS A 11 -5.00 -17.50 -33.43
C HIS A 11 -5.62 -17.60 -32.02
N VAL A 12 -5.77 -16.47 -31.32
CA VAL A 12 -6.27 -16.41 -29.94
C VAL A 12 -7.77 -16.36 -29.93
N LYS A 13 -8.41 -17.38 -29.32
CA LYS A 13 -9.89 -17.46 -29.21
C LYS A 13 -10.47 -16.42 -28.24
N HIS A 14 -9.68 -15.91 -27.30
CA HIS A 14 -10.11 -14.98 -26.24
C HIS A 14 -9.17 -13.80 -26.17
N PHE A 15 -9.70 -12.58 -26.25
CA PHE A 15 -8.92 -11.35 -26.19
C PHE A 15 -9.57 -10.36 -25.21
N TYR A 16 -8.75 -9.80 -24.29
CA TYR A 16 -9.17 -8.83 -23.29
C TYR A 16 -8.42 -7.51 -23.41
N GLY A 17 -9.05 -6.42 -23.01
CA GLY A 17 -8.38 -5.13 -22.88
C GLY A 17 -7.32 -5.17 -21.79
N VAL A 18 -7.67 -5.73 -20.64
CA VAL A 18 -6.78 -5.86 -19.48
C VAL A 18 -6.85 -7.29 -18.92
N VAL A 19 -5.71 -7.91 -18.67
CA VAL A 19 -5.63 -9.17 -17.91
C VAL A 19 -4.87 -8.93 -16.62
N VAL A 20 -5.44 -9.33 -15.49
CA VAL A 20 -4.83 -9.21 -14.15
C VAL A 20 -4.46 -10.61 -13.66
N ILE A 21 -3.22 -10.80 -13.21
CA ILE A 21 -2.69 -12.08 -12.74
C ILE A 21 -2.56 -12.04 -11.22
N GLY A 22 -3.38 -12.83 -10.52
CA GLY A 22 -3.40 -12.95 -9.06
C GLY A 22 -4.57 -12.24 -8.40
N GLY A 23 -5.34 -12.97 -7.57
CA GLY A 23 -6.56 -12.49 -6.90
C GLY A 23 -6.32 -11.90 -5.50
N GLY A 24 -5.10 -11.42 -5.18
CA GLY A 24 -4.82 -10.70 -3.93
C GLY A 24 -5.35 -9.26 -3.94
N HIS A 25 -5.07 -8.49 -2.89
CA HIS A 25 -5.56 -7.10 -2.75
C HIS A 25 -5.19 -6.20 -3.93
N ALA A 26 -3.97 -6.34 -4.47
CA ALA A 26 -3.57 -5.60 -5.66
C ALA A 26 -4.37 -6.01 -6.90
N GLY A 27 -4.59 -7.31 -7.08
CA GLY A 27 -5.35 -7.82 -8.23
C GLY A 27 -6.83 -7.44 -8.17
N CYS A 28 -7.44 -7.47 -6.98
CA CYS A 28 -8.82 -7.02 -6.78
C CYS A 28 -8.99 -5.54 -7.19
N GLU A 29 -8.16 -4.66 -6.64
CA GLU A 29 -8.23 -3.23 -6.97
C GLU A 29 -7.90 -2.95 -8.44
N ALA A 30 -6.93 -3.66 -9.03
CA ALA A 30 -6.57 -3.49 -10.44
C ALA A 30 -7.69 -3.93 -11.38
N SER A 31 -8.31 -5.09 -11.12
CA SER A 31 -9.40 -5.62 -11.96
C SER A 31 -10.67 -4.79 -11.81
N LEU A 32 -11.01 -4.36 -10.60
CA LEU A 32 -12.15 -3.46 -10.39
C LEU A 32 -11.94 -2.09 -11.05
N ALA A 33 -10.75 -1.50 -10.92
CA ALA A 33 -10.45 -0.24 -11.56
C ALA A 33 -10.56 -0.33 -13.08
N SER A 34 -9.92 -1.32 -13.71
CA SER A 34 -9.94 -1.45 -15.17
C SER A 34 -11.33 -1.76 -15.74
N SER A 35 -12.11 -2.62 -15.07
CA SER A 35 -13.48 -2.95 -15.51
C SER A 35 -14.45 -1.79 -15.32
N ARG A 36 -14.38 -1.05 -14.20
CA ARG A 36 -15.18 0.16 -13.94
C ARG A 36 -14.88 1.27 -14.93
N MET A 37 -13.65 1.35 -15.42
CA MET A 37 -13.27 2.25 -16.52
C MET A 37 -13.73 1.74 -17.90
N GLY A 38 -14.51 0.64 -17.97
CA GLY A 38 -15.13 0.14 -19.20
C GLY A 38 -14.22 -0.73 -20.08
N CYS A 39 -13.12 -1.25 -19.55
CA CYS A 39 -12.29 -2.22 -20.26
C CYS A 39 -12.79 -3.65 -20.02
N SER A 40 -12.82 -4.49 -21.08
CA SER A 40 -12.99 -5.93 -20.90
C SER A 40 -11.81 -6.46 -20.09
N THR A 41 -12.11 -6.97 -18.90
CA THR A 41 -11.08 -7.34 -17.91
C THR A 41 -11.21 -8.82 -17.55
N LEU A 42 -10.07 -9.51 -17.48
CA LEU A 42 -9.97 -10.88 -16.98
C LEU A 42 -9.08 -10.92 -15.74
N LEU A 43 -9.59 -11.48 -14.65
CA LEU A 43 -8.79 -11.82 -13.47
C LEU A 43 -8.43 -13.31 -13.52
N VAL A 44 -7.13 -13.62 -13.63
CA VAL A 44 -6.62 -15.00 -13.57
C VAL A 44 -6.11 -15.29 -12.16
N THR A 45 -6.65 -16.32 -11.51
CA THR A 45 -6.23 -16.74 -10.16
C THR A 45 -6.10 -18.26 -10.08
N MET A 46 -5.20 -18.75 -9.23
CA MET A 46 -5.03 -20.21 -9.05
C MET A 46 -6.21 -20.87 -8.32
N ASP A 47 -6.92 -20.10 -7.48
CA ASP A 47 -8.13 -20.53 -6.76
C ASP A 47 -9.05 -19.31 -6.56
N GLN A 48 -10.23 -19.35 -7.15
CA GLN A 48 -11.20 -18.26 -7.05
C GLN A 48 -11.76 -18.08 -5.62
N ASN A 49 -11.79 -19.16 -4.81
CA ASN A 49 -12.24 -19.10 -3.42
C ASN A 49 -11.21 -18.42 -2.49
N LYS A 50 -10.02 -18.13 -3.02
CA LYS A 50 -8.92 -17.47 -2.31
C LYS A 50 -8.72 -16.00 -2.71
N ILE A 51 -9.62 -15.45 -3.53
CA ILE A 51 -9.60 -14.03 -3.87
C ILE A 51 -9.74 -13.21 -2.59
N ALA A 52 -8.89 -12.17 -2.46
CA ALA A 52 -8.81 -11.24 -1.32
C ALA A 52 -8.55 -11.89 0.05
N GLU A 53 -8.02 -13.11 0.11
CA GLU A 53 -7.69 -13.72 1.40
C GLU A 53 -6.60 -12.93 2.13
N MET A 54 -6.86 -12.60 3.40
CA MET A 54 -5.91 -11.95 4.30
C MET A 54 -4.90 -12.98 4.82
N SER A 55 -3.79 -13.13 4.12
CA SER A 55 -2.80 -14.21 4.35
C SER A 55 -2.00 -14.06 5.66
N CYS A 56 -1.84 -12.85 6.17
CA CYS A 56 -1.08 -12.56 7.38
C CYS A 56 -2.02 -12.12 8.52
N ASN A 57 -1.94 -10.88 8.94
CA ASN A 57 -2.75 -10.33 10.02
C ASN A 57 -4.19 -10.04 9.58
N PRO A 58 -5.17 -10.15 10.49
CA PRO A 58 -6.58 -9.86 10.19
C PRO A 58 -6.90 -8.37 10.34
N SER A 59 -6.09 -7.47 9.79
CA SER A 59 -6.30 -6.05 9.96
C SER A 59 -5.95 -5.22 8.72
N ILE A 60 -6.71 -4.15 8.52
CA ILE A 60 -6.51 -3.12 7.51
C ILE A 60 -6.17 -1.79 8.19
N GLY A 61 -5.24 -1.05 7.62
CA GLY A 61 -4.79 0.25 8.14
C GLY A 61 -3.62 0.14 9.12
N GLY A 62 -3.43 1.20 9.90
CA GLY A 62 -2.27 1.41 10.75
C GLY A 62 -1.47 2.64 10.35
N VAL A 63 -0.44 2.99 11.11
CA VAL A 63 0.33 4.23 10.90
C VAL A 63 0.95 4.28 9.49
N GLY A 64 0.60 5.28 8.71
CA GLY A 64 0.97 5.44 7.30
C GLY A 64 0.12 4.62 6.33
N LYS A 65 -0.55 3.59 6.80
CA LYS A 65 -1.35 2.65 5.99
C LYS A 65 -2.81 3.06 5.91
N GLY A 66 -3.39 3.58 7.00
CA GLY A 66 -4.72 4.16 6.98
C GLY A 66 -4.84 5.28 5.95
N GLN A 67 -3.78 6.08 5.77
CA GLN A 67 -3.69 7.07 4.71
C GLN A 67 -3.84 6.44 3.32
N LEU A 68 -3.13 5.32 3.06
CA LEU A 68 -3.27 4.60 1.78
C LEU A 68 -4.69 4.09 1.55
N VAL A 69 -5.33 3.50 2.59
CA VAL A 69 -6.72 3.01 2.49
C VAL A 69 -7.68 4.13 2.14
N LYS A 70 -7.55 5.28 2.82
CA LYS A 70 -8.36 6.48 2.56
C LYS A 70 -8.15 7.02 1.14
N GLU A 71 -6.93 6.99 0.65
CA GLU A 71 -6.60 7.44 -0.71
C GLU A 71 -7.10 6.46 -1.79
N VAL A 72 -7.00 5.14 -1.55
CA VAL A 72 -7.61 4.12 -2.41
C VAL A 72 -9.12 4.29 -2.48
N ASP A 73 -9.80 4.49 -1.34
CA ASP A 73 -11.24 4.77 -1.29
C ASP A 73 -11.60 6.08 -2.00
N ALA A 74 -10.83 7.14 -1.80
CA ALA A 74 -11.05 8.42 -2.46
C ALA A 74 -10.99 8.31 -3.99
N LEU A 75 -10.10 7.49 -4.52
CA LEU A 75 -10.03 7.17 -5.95
C LEU A 75 -11.17 6.26 -6.43
N GLY A 76 -11.96 5.67 -5.54
CA GLY A 76 -13.05 4.76 -5.87
C GLY A 76 -12.72 3.28 -5.72
N GLY A 77 -11.61 2.94 -5.00
CA GLY A 77 -11.26 1.56 -4.65
C GLY A 77 -12.21 0.93 -3.64
N GLU A 78 -11.99 -0.35 -3.35
CA GLU A 78 -12.96 -1.17 -2.61
C GLU A 78 -12.50 -1.54 -1.20
N MET A 79 -11.18 -1.57 -0.94
CA MET A 79 -10.61 -2.01 0.34
C MET A 79 -11.22 -1.31 1.55
N GLY A 80 -11.38 0.01 1.52
CA GLY A 80 -11.95 0.82 2.61
C GLY A 80 -13.39 0.48 2.89
N LYS A 81 -14.21 0.32 1.85
CA LYS A 81 -15.64 -0.03 1.94
C LYS A 81 -15.84 -1.41 2.55
N ILE A 82 -15.05 -2.40 2.11
CA ILE A 82 -15.14 -3.76 2.64
C ILE A 82 -14.61 -3.82 4.07
N ALA A 83 -13.55 -3.08 4.41
CA ALA A 83 -13.06 -2.98 5.78
C ALA A 83 -14.13 -2.41 6.73
N ASP A 84 -14.94 -1.44 6.28
CA ASP A 84 -16.01 -0.87 7.09
C ASP A 84 -17.11 -1.89 7.39
N CYS A 85 -17.64 -2.60 6.38
CA CYS A 85 -18.74 -3.56 6.59
C CYS A 85 -18.30 -4.89 7.22
N THR A 86 -17.01 -5.21 7.21
CA THR A 86 -16.48 -6.47 7.79
C THR A 86 -15.58 -6.26 9.01
N GLY A 87 -15.46 -5.02 9.46
CA GLY A 87 -14.65 -4.65 10.62
C GLY A 87 -15.28 -5.06 11.94
N ILE A 88 -14.50 -5.69 12.80
CA ILE A 88 -14.91 -6.15 14.13
C ILE A 88 -14.25 -5.36 15.27
N GLN A 89 -13.31 -4.47 14.98
CA GLN A 89 -12.82 -3.45 15.89
C GLN A 89 -12.15 -2.32 15.09
N PHE A 90 -12.49 -1.08 15.42
CA PHE A 90 -11.87 0.12 14.85
C PHE A 90 -11.08 0.86 15.91
N LYS A 91 -9.90 1.36 15.54
CA LYS A 91 -9.02 2.09 16.44
C LYS A 91 -8.29 3.20 15.73
N ARG A 92 -8.38 4.42 16.25
CA ARG A 92 -7.52 5.53 15.85
C ARG A 92 -6.18 5.42 16.57
N LEU A 93 -5.11 5.41 15.82
CA LEU A 93 -3.74 5.33 16.33
C LEU A 93 -3.10 6.72 16.40
N ASN A 94 -2.10 6.88 17.27
CA ASN A 94 -1.37 8.13 17.46
C ASN A 94 -2.26 9.33 17.89
N THR A 95 -3.37 9.11 18.56
CA THR A 95 -4.31 10.16 18.99
C THR A 95 -3.69 11.23 19.89
N ARG A 96 -2.58 10.92 20.58
CA ARG A 96 -1.79 11.88 21.38
C ARG A 96 -0.80 12.69 20.55
N LYS A 97 -0.73 12.48 19.23
CA LYS A 97 0.15 13.19 18.30
C LYS A 97 -0.70 14.08 17.39
N GLY A 98 -0.03 14.99 16.68
CA GLY A 98 -0.72 15.85 15.71
C GLY A 98 -1.40 15.06 14.58
N SER A 99 -2.45 15.63 14.01
CA SER A 99 -3.33 15.01 12.99
C SER A 99 -2.58 14.48 11.76
N ALA A 100 -1.43 15.08 11.42
CA ALA A 100 -0.57 14.64 10.32
C ALA A 100 -0.06 13.19 10.43
N VAL A 101 -0.10 12.58 11.61
CA VAL A 101 0.41 11.23 11.86
C VAL A 101 -0.60 10.32 12.55
N GLN A 102 -1.81 10.80 12.78
CA GLN A 102 -2.92 9.95 13.23
C GLN A 102 -3.34 9.03 12.10
N SER A 103 -3.79 7.84 12.44
CA SER A 103 -4.12 6.85 11.44
C SER A 103 -5.13 5.83 11.94
N SER A 104 -6.04 5.44 11.06
CA SER A 104 -7.10 4.47 11.35
C SER A 104 -6.59 3.04 11.18
N ARG A 105 -7.08 2.14 12.02
CA ARG A 105 -6.86 0.70 11.92
C ARG A 105 -8.17 -0.03 12.20
N CYS A 106 -8.49 -0.98 11.34
CA CYS A 106 -9.61 -1.88 11.49
C CYS A 106 -9.11 -3.31 11.69
N GLN A 107 -9.57 -3.98 12.74
CA GLN A 107 -9.51 -5.42 12.85
C GLN A 107 -10.67 -5.98 12.03
N SER A 108 -10.38 -6.79 11.01
CA SER A 108 -11.39 -7.31 10.09
C SER A 108 -11.70 -8.77 10.38
N ASP A 109 -12.94 -9.17 10.16
CA ASP A 109 -13.30 -10.57 10.01
C ASP A 109 -12.76 -11.08 8.67
N LYS A 110 -11.67 -11.85 8.70
CA LYS A 110 -10.96 -12.30 7.48
C LYS A 110 -11.86 -13.05 6.50
N LYS A 111 -12.74 -13.92 7.01
CA LYS A 111 -13.63 -14.73 6.18
C LYS A 111 -14.66 -13.85 5.48
N LYS A 112 -15.28 -12.95 6.24
CA LYS A 112 -16.29 -12.03 5.71
C LYS A 112 -15.67 -11.01 4.76
N TYR A 113 -14.45 -10.53 5.04
CA TYR A 113 -13.71 -9.65 4.13
C TYR A 113 -13.48 -10.29 2.77
N ALA A 114 -12.95 -11.52 2.74
CA ALA A 114 -12.72 -12.26 1.49
C ALA A 114 -14.03 -12.54 0.75
N ALA A 115 -15.06 -13.03 1.46
CA ALA A 115 -16.38 -13.31 0.88
C ALA A 115 -16.99 -12.05 0.25
N ARG A 116 -16.95 -10.90 0.95
CA ARG A 116 -17.51 -9.64 0.46
C ARG A 116 -16.77 -9.15 -0.78
N MET A 117 -15.43 -9.24 -0.82
CA MET A 117 -14.66 -8.89 -2.02
C MET A 117 -14.99 -9.82 -3.19
N GLN A 118 -15.16 -11.13 -2.95
CA GLN A 118 -15.56 -12.09 -3.98
C GLN A 118 -16.94 -11.75 -4.55
N GLU A 119 -17.91 -11.34 -3.73
CA GLU A 119 -19.21 -10.84 -4.18
C GLU A 119 -19.07 -9.62 -5.10
N VAL A 120 -18.25 -8.64 -4.71
CA VAL A 120 -18.00 -7.44 -5.52
C VAL A 120 -17.36 -7.80 -6.85
N ILE A 121 -16.34 -8.67 -6.85
CA ILE A 121 -15.65 -9.13 -8.07
C ILE A 121 -16.62 -9.86 -9.00
N SER A 122 -17.41 -10.79 -8.46
CA SER A 122 -18.34 -11.63 -9.26
C SER A 122 -19.51 -10.84 -9.83
N SER A 123 -19.92 -9.75 -9.16
CA SER A 123 -21.01 -8.89 -9.62
C SER A 123 -20.55 -7.74 -10.55
N GLN A 124 -19.23 -7.55 -10.69
CA GLN A 124 -18.69 -6.44 -11.47
C GLN A 124 -18.86 -6.68 -12.98
N ALA A 125 -19.57 -5.77 -13.64
CA ALA A 125 -19.72 -5.81 -15.10
C ALA A 125 -18.36 -5.71 -15.81
N SER A 126 -18.23 -6.37 -16.97
CA SER A 126 -17.01 -6.39 -17.78
C SER A 126 -15.77 -7.00 -17.09
N LEU A 127 -15.98 -7.75 -16.00
CA LEU A 127 -14.95 -8.49 -15.29
C LEU A 127 -15.28 -9.99 -15.29
N GLU A 128 -14.38 -10.77 -15.85
CA GLU A 128 -14.43 -12.23 -15.82
C GLU A 128 -13.35 -12.77 -14.89
N VAL A 129 -13.62 -13.94 -14.27
CA VAL A 129 -12.65 -14.65 -13.44
C VAL A 129 -12.33 -15.99 -14.09
N LEU A 130 -11.04 -16.26 -14.28
CA LEU A 130 -10.54 -17.54 -14.79
C LEU A 130 -9.67 -18.20 -13.73
N GLU A 131 -10.01 -19.44 -13.38
CA GLU A 131 -9.19 -20.25 -12.51
C GLU A 131 -8.12 -21.02 -13.30
N GLY A 132 -6.85 -20.73 -12.99
CA GLY A 132 -5.71 -21.32 -13.65
C GLY A 132 -4.38 -20.72 -13.20
N GLU A 133 -3.31 -21.38 -13.59
CA GLU A 133 -1.92 -20.93 -13.35
C GLU A 133 -1.34 -20.32 -14.62
N VAL A 134 -0.90 -19.07 -14.53
CA VAL A 134 -0.18 -18.43 -15.63
C VAL A 134 1.22 -19.03 -15.74
N LYS A 135 1.55 -19.54 -16.92
CA LYS A 135 2.84 -20.20 -17.21
C LYS A 135 3.82 -19.28 -17.90
N GLU A 136 3.34 -18.47 -18.84
CA GLU A 136 4.17 -17.63 -19.67
C GLU A 136 3.47 -16.34 -20.05
N LEU A 137 4.26 -15.26 -20.22
CA LEU A 137 3.84 -13.99 -20.79
C LEU A 137 4.31 -13.95 -22.25
N LEU A 138 3.41 -13.66 -23.16
CA LEU A 138 3.69 -13.59 -24.59
C LEU A 138 4.03 -12.14 -24.96
N ALA A 139 5.23 -11.92 -25.45
CA ALA A 139 5.72 -10.59 -25.85
C ALA A 139 6.33 -10.63 -27.24
N GLU A 140 6.14 -9.56 -27.99
CA GLU A 140 6.66 -9.37 -29.34
C GLU A 140 7.06 -7.91 -29.52
N GLU A 141 8.21 -7.66 -30.11
CA GLU A 141 8.74 -6.32 -30.42
C GLU A 141 8.70 -5.35 -29.21
N GLY A 142 9.04 -5.82 -28.00
CA GLY A 142 9.03 -5.00 -26.79
C GLY A 142 7.64 -4.64 -26.28
N ARG A 143 6.58 -5.35 -26.71
CA ARG A 143 5.20 -5.16 -26.28
C ARG A 143 4.59 -6.49 -25.84
N ILE A 144 3.81 -6.43 -24.75
CA ILE A 144 2.99 -7.56 -24.33
C ILE A 144 1.87 -7.84 -25.35
N ARG A 145 1.59 -9.14 -25.58
CA ARG A 145 0.55 -9.59 -26.50
C ARG A 145 -0.49 -10.48 -25.83
N GLY A 146 -0.09 -11.18 -24.76
CA GLY A 146 -0.97 -12.11 -24.09
C GLY A 146 -0.22 -12.96 -23.06
N LEU A 147 -0.82 -14.07 -22.71
CA LEU A 147 -0.27 -15.03 -21.76
C LEU A 147 -0.81 -16.44 -22.02
N THR A 148 -0.12 -17.45 -21.48
CA THR A 148 -0.60 -18.83 -21.44
C THR A 148 -1.07 -19.20 -20.03
N VAL A 149 -2.23 -19.85 -19.94
CA VAL A 149 -2.83 -20.28 -18.68
C VAL A 149 -3.04 -21.79 -18.72
N LYS A 150 -2.51 -22.49 -17.71
CA LYS A 150 -2.81 -23.89 -17.43
C LYS A 150 -4.04 -23.96 -16.52
N LYS A 151 -5.14 -24.54 -17.03
CA LYS A 151 -6.38 -24.74 -16.29
C LYS A 151 -6.29 -25.92 -15.31
N ARG A 152 -7.27 -26.06 -14.42
CA ARG A 152 -7.39 -27.19 -13.46
C ARG A 152 -7.45 -28.56 -14.15
N ASP A 153 -8.09 -28.65 -15.31
CA ASP A 153 -8.20 -29.87 -16.11
C ASP A 153 -6.88 -30.27 -16.81
N GLY A 154 -5.82 -29.48 -16.62
CA GLY A 154 -4.50 -29.68 -17.21
C GLY A 154 -4.35 -29.11 -18.63
N SER A 155 -5.44 -28.64 -19.25
CA SER A 155 -5.38 -27.99 -20.57
C SER A 155 -4.69 -26.63 -20.47
N THR A 156 -4.00 -26.22 -21.56
CA THR A 156 -3.36 -24.92 -21.67
C THR A 156 -4.10 -24.11 -22.72
N ILE A 157 -4.37 -22.83 -22.40
CA ILE A 157 -4.99 -21.89 -23.33
C ILE A 157 -4.13 -20.64 -23.47
N GLU A 158 -4.15 -20.05 -24.66
CA GLU A 158 -3.57 -18.75 -24.93
C GLU A 158 -4.66 -17.68 -24.84
N ILE A 159 -4.34 -16.57 -24.19
CA ILE A 159 -5.22 -15.41 -23.99
C ILE A 159 -4.49 -14.18 -24.50
N GLY A 160 -5.09 -13.46 -25.46
CA GLY A 160 -4.60 -12.18 -25.93
C GLY A 160 -4.95 -11.05 -24.99
N ALA A 161 -4.07 -10.08 -24.86
CA ALA A 161 -4.31 -8.91 -24.04
C ALA A 161 -3.65 -7.66 -24.60
N THR A 162 -4.32 -6.51 -24.50
CA THR A 162 -3.68 -5.21 -24.77
C THR A 162 -2.71 -4.85 -23.68
N THR A 163 -3.08 -5.10 -22.42
CA THR A 163 -2.26 -4.85 -21.22
C THR A 163 -2.40 -5.99 -20.21
N ILE A 164 -1.34 -6.23 -19.45
CA ILE A 164 -1.31 -7.22 -18.36
C ILE A 164 -0.84 -6.56 -17.08
N VAL A 165 -1.49 -6.88 -15.95
CA VAL A 165 -1.11 -6.44 -14.61
C VAL A 165 -0.72 -7.66 -13.78
N VAL A 166 0.56 -7.76 -13.37
CA VAL A 166 1.08 -8.87 -12.56
C VAL A 166 0.98 -8.52 -11.08
N THR A 167 0.26 -9.34 -10.30
CA THR A 167 0.01 -9.12 -8.86
C THR A 167 0.18 -10.40 -8.03
N THR A 168 1.27 -11.11 -8.26
CA THR A 168 1.50 -12.49 -7.79
C THR A 168 1.75 -12.64 -6.29
N GLY A 169 1.87 -11.55 -5.54
CA GLY A 169 2.08 -11.62 -4.08
C GLY A 169 3.36 -12.37 -3.71
N THR A 170 3.26 -13.36 -2.82
CA THR A 170 4.36 -14.22 -2.35
C THR A 170 4.50 -15.54 -3.13
N PHE A 171 3.79 -15.68 -4.25
CA PHE A 171 3.69 -16.96 -4.95
C PHE A 171 4.79 -17.23 -5.98
N MET A 172 5.50 -16.19 -6.46
CA MET A 172 6.60 -16.38 -7.40
C MET A 172 7.79 -17.06 -6.72
N GLN A 173 8.09 -18.31 -7.11
CA GLN A 173 9.13 -19.14 -6.48
C GLN A 173 9.00 -19.15 -4.94
N GLY A 174 7.75 -19.18 -4.46
CA GLY A 174 7.43 -19.13 -3.04
C GLY A 174 7.90 -20.38 -2.31
N VAL A 175 8.67 -20.21 -1.23
CA VAL A 175 9.19 -21.31 -0.39
C VAL A 175 8.89 -20.98 1.06
N MET A 176 8.21 -21.90 1.75
CA MET A 176 7.88 -21.77 3.17
C MET A 176 8.90 -22.50 4.05
N HIS A 177 9.28 -21.87 5.17
CA HIS A 177 10.26 -22.37 6.12
C HIS A 177 9.67 -22.42 7.54
N CYS A 178 9.76 -23.58 8.19
CA CYS A 178 9.42 -23.77 9.59
C CYS A 178 10.41 -24.75 10.22
N GLY A 179 11.40 -24.24 10.98
CA GLY A 179 12.58 -24.99 11.37
C GLY A 179 13.32 -25.53 10.14
N THR A 180 13.69 -26.80 10.19
CA THR A 180 14.35 -27.49 9.05
C THR A 180 13.39 -27.85 7.93
N ASN A 181 12.08 -27.75 8.16
CA ASN A 181 11.07 -28.11 7.14
C ASN A 181 10.98 -27.01 6.07
N ILE A 182 11.17 -27.43 4.83
CA ILE A 182 11.01 -26.58 3.64
C ILE A 182 9.87 -27.16 2.82
N SER A 183 8.96 -26.29 2.38
CA SER A 183 7.88 -26.68 1.49
C SER A 183 7.61 -25.61 0.43
N ASP A 184 7.27 -26.04 -0.78
CA ASP A 184 6.85 -25.13 -1.84
C ASP A 184 5.50 -24.51 -1.51
N GLY A 185 5.39 -23.20 -1.62
CA GLY A 185 4.14 -22.49 -1.41
C GLY A 185 4.32 -21.01 -1.19
N GLY A 186 3.38 -20.24 -1.69
CA GLY A 186 3.31 -18.80 -1.42
C GLY A 186 2.53 -18.49 -0.14
N ARG A 187 1.69 -19.43 0.31
CA ARG A 187 0.87 -19.39 1.53
C ARG A 187 0.58 -20.81 2.00
N PHE A 188 0.30 -20.96 3.29
CA PHE A 188 0.01 -22.28 3.88
C PHE A 188 -1.14 -23.01 3.14
N GLY A 189 -0.84 -24.23 2.69
CA GLY A 189 -1.80 -25.08 1.95
C GLY A 189 -1.96 -24.72 0.48
N GLU A 190 -1.20 -23.78 -0.05
CA GLU A 190 -1.27 -23.35 -1.45
C GLU A 190 0.10 -23.47 -2.14
N LYS A 191 0.08 -23.96 -3.37
CA LYS A 191 1.29 -24.15 -4.17
C LYS A 191 1.86 -22.83 -4.63
N SER A 192 3.18 -22.78 -4.81
CA SER A 192 3.85 -21.66 -5.47
C SER A 192 3.66 -21.71 -6.99
N SER A 193 3.85 -20.58 -7.65
CA SER A 193 3.90 -20.47 -9.10
C SER A 193 5.35 -20.61 -9.57
N PHE A 194 5.58 -21.62 -10.40
CA PHE A 194 6.86 -21.84 -11.07
C PHE A 194 6.75 -21.44 -12.53
N GLY A 195 7.80 -20.88 -13.09
CA GLY A 195 7.87 -20.47 -14.49
C GLY A 195 7.73 -18.96 -14.71
N LEU A 196 6.86 -18.26 -13.97
CA LEU A 196 6.71 -16.82 -14.17
C LEU A 196 7.97 -16.01 -13.80
N SER A 197 8.73 -16.45 -12.78
CA SER A 197 10.03 -15.84 -12.46
C SER A 197 11.02 -15.99 -13.59
N ASP A 198 11.11 -17.17 -14.18
CA ASP A 198 12.02 -17.43 -15.30
C ASP A 198 11.56 -16.69 -16.55
N CYS A 199 10.24 -16.63 -16.79
CA CYS A 199 9.67 -15.83 -17.87
C CYS A 199 10.05 -14.34 -17.71
N LEU A 200 9.92 -13.75 -16.53
CA LEU A 200 10.31 -12.37 -16.27
C LEU A 200 11.81 -12.15 -16.45
N ARG A 201 12.67 -13.09 -16.00
CA ARG A 201 14.12 -13.01 -16.27
C ARG A 201 14.44 -13.03 -17.77
N ASN A 202 13.77 -13.92 -18.51
CA ASN A 202 13.95 -14.01 -19.97
C ASN A 202 13.45 -12.76 -20.70
N LEU A 203 12.45 -12.07 -20.15
CA LEU A 203 11.96 -10.78 -20.61
C LEU A 203 12.86 -9.60 -20.17
N GLY A 204 13.96 -9.86 -19.46
CA GLY A 204 14.95 -8.84 -19.08
C GLY A 204 14.76 -8.21 -17.71
N PHE A 205 13.88 -8.74 -16.84
CA PHE A 205 13.73 -8.22 -15.48
C PHE A 205 14.81 -8.72 -14.53
N ALA A 206 15.43 -7.81 -13.78
CA ALA A 206 16.22 -8.15 -12.62
C ALA A 206 15.29 -8.54 -11.46
N LEU A 207 15.49 -9.71 -10.88
CA LEU A 207 14.72 -10.21 -9.74
C LEU A 207 15.53 -10.12 -8.45
N LEU A 208 14.82 -9.88 -7.36
CA LEU A 208 15.30 -9.86 -5.99
C LEU A 208 14.62 -10.97 -5.20
N ARG A 209 15.25 -11.41 -4.10
CA ARG A 209 14.68 -12.40 -3.18
C ARG A 209 14.36 -11.74 -1.85
N LEU A 210 13.08 -11.72 -1.47
CA LEU A 210 12.61 -11.15 -0.20
C LEU A 210 11.96 -12.23 0.68
N LYS A 211 11.82 -11.89 1.96
CA LYS A 211 11.22 -12.78 2.96
C LYS A 211 10.15 -12.04 3.74
N THR A 212 9.04 -12.71 4.00
CA THR A 212 8.04 -12.31 5.00
C THR A 212 7.81 -13.44 5.99
N GLY A 213 7.00 -13.21 7.03
CA GLY A 213 6.70 -14.25 8.02
C GLY A 213 5.36 -13.99 8.70
N THR A 214 4.84 -15.03 9.33
CA THR A 214 3.58 -14.98 10.08
C THR A 214 3.74 -15.70 11.42
N PRO A 215 3.04 -15.26 12.49
CA PRO A 215 3.03 -15.97 13.78
C PRO A 215 2.18 -17.25 13.71
N PRO A 216 2.25 -18.10 14.72
CA PRO A 216 1.31 -19.23 14.85
C PRO A 216 -0.14 -18.74 14.95
N ARG A 217 -1.09 -19.66 14.79
CA ARG A 217 -2.49 -19.45 15.12
C ARG A 217 -2.82 -20.27 16.36
N LEU A 218 -3.46 -19.62 17.32
CA LEU A 218 -3.74 -20.18 18.64
C LEU A 218 -5.25 -20.44 18.78
N ILE A 219 -5.63 -21.49 19.50
CA ILE A 219 -7.04 -21.79 19.78
C ILE A 219 -7.52 -20.93 20.94
N ARG A 220 -8.58 -20.15 20.73
CA ARG A 220 -9.12 -19.14 21.65
C ARG A 220 -9.43 -19.70 23.03
N ASP A 221 -10.13 -20.83 23.10
CA ASP A 221 -10.58 -21.46 24.36
C ASP A 221 -9.44 -22.01 25.22
N SER A 222 -8.23 -22.07 24.68
CA SER A 222 -7.02 -22.48 25.38
C SER A 222 -6.19 -21.32 25.92
N ILE A 223 -6.66 -20.07 25.76
CA ILE A 223 -5.99 -18.86 26.19
C ILE A 223 -6.68 -18.30 27.41
N ASP A 224 -5.92 -17.97 28.44
CA ASP A 224 -6.42 -17.23 29.61
C ASP A 224 -6.22 -15.72 29.40
N PHE A 225 -7.29 -15.02 29.11
CA PHE A 225 -7.27 -13.57 28.89
C PHE A 225 -7.30 -12.75 30.18
N THR A 226 -7.50 -13.36 31.37
CA THR A 226 -7.67 -12.63 32.65
C THR A 226 -6.44 -11.82 33.06
N GLY A 227 -5.24 -12.32 32.70
CA GLY A 227 -3.96 -11.62 32.93
C GLY A 227 -3.55 -10.64 31.84
N MET A 228 -4.37 -10.45 30.79
CA MET A 228 -4.05 -9.60 29.66
C MET A 228 -4.76 -8.25 29.75
N GLN A 229 -4.13 -7.21 29.20
CA GLN A 229 -4.76 -5.88 29.10
C GLN A 229 -5.78 -5.86 27.97
N THR A 230 -7.05 -5.56 28.28
CA THR A 230 -8.09 -5.40 27.27
C THR A 230 -7.83 -4.16 26.40
N GLN A 231 -7.89 -4.33 25.09
CA GLN A 231 -7.78 -3.27 24.09
C GLN A 231 -9.17 -3.01 23.50
N LEU A 232 -9.80 -1.94 23.97
CA LEU A 232 -11.11 -1.50 23.47
C LEU A 232 -10.96 -0.84 22.09
N GLY A 233 -11.95 -1.06 21.21
CA GLY A 233 -12.15 -0.24 20.02
C GLY A 233 -12.57 1.19 20.37
N ASP A 234 -12.62 2.06 19.38
CA ASP A 234 -13.16 3.41 19.53
C ASP A 234 -14.70 3.36 19.54
N ASN A 235 -15.34 4.25 20.28
CA ASN A 235 -16.78 4.38 20.36
C ASN A 235 -17.18 5.86 20.26
N PRO A 236 -17.87 6.28 19.19
CA PRO A 236 -18.27 5.48 18.03
C PRO A 236 -17.06 5.08 17.16
N PRO A 237 -17.15 3.94 16.44
CA PRO A 237 -16.11 3.51 15.52
C PRO A 237 -16.06 4.41 14.28
N GLN A 238 -14.85 4.73 13.81
CA GLN A 238 -14.65 5.59 12.63
C GLN A 238 -14.43 4.76 11.37
N ARG A 239 -15.19 5.05 10.32
CA ARG A 239 -15.10 4.40 9.00
C ARG A 239 -13.88 4.83 8.20
N PHE A 240 -13.42 3.96 7.30
CA PHE A 240 -12.46 4.32 6.27
C PHE A 240 -13.12 5.02 5.09
N SER A 241 -14.23 4.51 4.61
CA SER A 241 -14.83 4.99 3.37
C SER A 241 -15.52 6.34 3.53
N PHE A 242 -15.36 7.18 2.50
CA PHE A 242 -16.13 8.42 2.32
C PHE A 242 -17.49 8.17 1.64
N SER A 243 -17.74 6.94 1.19
CA SER A 243 -19.03 6.51 0.64
C SER A 243 -20.00 6.13 1.77
N ASP A 244 -21.26 5.81 1.39
CA ASP A 244 -22.29 5.43 2.38
C ASP A 244 -22.15 3.97 2.82
N THR A 245 -21.03 3.66 3.44
CA THR A 245 -20.81 2.35 4.06
C THR A 245 -21.28 2.37 5.52
N ARG A 246 -21.62 1.19 6.05
CA ARG A 246 -22.01 1.00 7.45
C ARG A 246 -21.08 -0.01 8.10
N ILE A 247 -20.85 0.19 9.40
CA ILE A 247 -20.22 -0.81 10.24
C ILE A 247 -21.33 -1.78 10.66
N GLU A 248 -21.27 -2.99 10.11
CA GLU A 248 -22.40 -3.95 10.21
C GLU A 248 -22.18 -4.99 11.31
N LEU A 249 -20.91 -5.28 11.64
CA LEU A 249 -20.58 -6.38 12.53
C LEU A 249 -20.46 -5.96 13.99
N PRO A 250 -20.76 -6.88 14.93
CA PRO A 250 -20.51 -6.66 16.35
C PRO A 250 -19.04 -6.34 16.61
N GLN A 251 -18.79 -5.33 17.46
CA GLN A 251 -17.44 -4.93 17.83
C GLN A 251 -16.92 -5.79 18.98
N VAL A 252 -15.69 -6.27 18.85
CA VAL A 252 -15.03 -7.14 19.81
C VAL A 252 -13.72 -6.53 20.33
N ASN A 253 -13.28 -7.01 21.49
CA ASN A 253 -12.01 -6.56 22.07
C ASN A 253 -10.83 -7.40 21.56
N CYS A 254 -9.69 -6.76 21.39
CA CYS A 254 -8.40 -7.41 21.33
C CYS A 254 -7.74 -7.38 22.72
N TYR A 255 -6.68 -8.16 22.91
CA TYR A 255 -5.98 -8.21 24.18
C TYR A 255 -4.49 -7.99 23.96
N LEU A 256 -3.83 -7.41 24.96
CA LEU A 256 -2.40 -7.13 24.94
C LEU A 256 -1.71 -7.95 26.04
N THR A 257 -0.71 -8.70 25.63
CA THR A 257 0.23 -9.38 26.52
C THR A 257 1.68 -9.10 26.07
N TYR A 258 2.65 -9.71 26.71
CA TYR A 258 4.06 -9.44 26.47
C TYR A 258 4.89 -10.73 26.53
N THR A 259 6.00 -10.76 25.77
CA THR A 259 7.07 -11.72 26.03
C THR A 259 7.75 -11.39 27.37
N GLY A 260 8.39 -12.36 28.01
CA GLY A 260 9.20 -12.18 29.22
C GLY A 260 10.59 -12.77 29.03
N ASP A 261 11.40 -12.70 30.10
CA ASP A 261 12.78 -13.19 30.07
C ASP A 261 12.86 -14.68 29.72
N GLN A 262 11.96 -15.51 30.26
CA GLN A 262 11.88 -16.93 29.91
C GLN A 262 11.61 -17.12 28.40
N THR A 263 10.71 -16.35 27.82
CA THR A 263 10.45 -16.37 26.39
C THR A 263 11.70 -16.05 25.56
N HIS A 264 12.44 -15.00 25.98
CA HIS A 264 13.67 -14.59 25.31
C HIS A 264 14.77 -15.66 25.44
N GLN A 265 14.93 -16.29 26.60
CA GLN A 265 15.90 -17.36 26.80
C GLN A 265 15.61 -18.58 25.93
N VAL A 266 14.33 -18.99 25.82
CA VAL A 266 13.94 -20.09 24.93
C VAL A 266 14.32 -19.78 23.47
N ILE A 267 14.05 -18.56 23.00
CA ILE A 267 14.39 -18.15 21.64
C ILE A 267 15.91 -18.12 21.44
N LEU A 268 16.67 -17.51 22.35
CA LEU A 268 18.12 -17.36 22.22
C LEU A 268 18.87 -18.70 22.18
N ARG A 269 18.48 -19.68 23.04
CA ARG A 269 19.13 -21.00 23.06
C ARG A 269 18.81 -21.87 21.82
N ASN A 270 17.79 -21.48 21.03
CA ASN A 270 17.37 -22.19 19.82
C ASN A 270 17.62 -21.40 18.54
N LEU A 271 18.41 -20.32 18.57
CA LEU A 271 18.64 -19.47 17.39
C LEU A 271 19.21 -20.24 16.21
N GLU A 272 20.11 -21.18 16.44
CA GLU A 272 20.71 -22.04 15.42
C GLU A 272 19.69 -22.88 14.64
N LYS A 273 18.53 -23.17 15.26
CA LYS A 273 17.40 -23.86 14.64
C LYS A 273 16.52 -22.96 13.78
N SER A 274 16.73 -21.63 13.82
CA SER A 274 15.98 -20.68 13.00
C SER A 274 16.52 -20.68 11.58
N PRO A 275 15.67 -20.91 10.56
CA PRO A 275 16.06 -20.81 9.15
C PRO A 275 16.73 -19.49 8.78
N LEU A 276 16.39 -18.41 9.47
CA LEU A 276 16.98 -17.10 9.28
C LEU A 276 18.44 -17.03 9.76
N TYR A 277 18.73 -17.64 10.93
CA TYR A 277 20.05 -17.58 11.56
C TYR A 277 20.98 -18.72 11.13
N SER A 278 20.43 -19.84 10.67
CA SER A 278 21.20 -20.94 10.07
C SER A 278 21.66 -20.65 8.64
N GLY A 279 21.20 -19.55 8.02
CA GLY A 279 21.49 -19.22 6.61
C GLY A 279 20.67 -20.02 5.59
N GLN A 280 19.66 -20.77 6.01
CA GLN A 280 18.73 -21.47 5.13
C GLN A 280 17.89 -20.47 4.33
N ILE A 281 17.41 -19.38 4.97
CA ILE A 281 16.75 -18.26 4.32
C ILE A 281 17.81 -17.28 3.82
N LYS A 282 17.76 -16.96 2.52
CA LYS A 282 18.64 -15.98 1.87
C LYS A 282 17.98 -14.63 1.66
N GLY A 283 16.65 -14.60 1.61
CA GLY A 283 15.85 -13.40 1.41
C GLY A 283 15.90 -12.45 2.60
N ILE A 284 15.93 -11.15 2.30
CA ILE A 284 15.94 -10.10 3.33
C ILE A 284 14.54 -9.90 3.87
N GLY A 285 14.41 -9.89 5.20
CA GLY A 285 13.14 -9.67 5.90
C GLY A 285 12.82 -8.20 6.17
N PRO A 286 11.56 -7.88 6.46
CA PRO A 286 11.13 -6.50 6.70
C PRO A 286 11.67 -5.96 8.03
N ARG A 287 12.27 -4.77 8.00
CA ARG A 287 12.79 -4.05 9.17
C ARG A 287 11.71 -3.74 10.22
N TYR A 288 10.52 -3.41 9.79
CA TYR A 288 9.43 -2.93 10.66
C TYR A 288 8.39 -3.98 11.03
N CYS A 289 8.56 -5.22 10.59
CA CYS A 289 7.84 -6.38 11.08
C CYS A 289 8.85 -7.53 11.23
N PRO A 290 9.87 -7.36 12.10
CA PRO A 290 10.88 -8.37 12.30
C PRO A 290 10.26 -9.60 12.95
N SER A 291 10.85 -10.75 12.74
CA SER A 291 10.50 -11.96 13.50
C SER A 291 10.79 -11.76 14.99
N ILE A 292 10.22 -12.60 15.83
CA ILE A 292 10.49 -12.48 17.28
C ILE A 292 11.96 -12.75 17.57
N GLU A 293 12.62 -13.64 16.81
CA GLU A 293 14.06 -13.90 16.90
C GLU A 293 14.86 -12.62 16.64
N ASP A 294 14.51 -11.89 15.56
CA ASP A 294 15.14 -10.61 15.23
C ASP A 294 14.95 -9.55 16.32
N LYS A 295 13.74 -9.51 16.95
CA LYS A 295 13.48 -8.56 18.04
C LYS A 295 14.35 -8.84 19.26
N VAL A 296 14.45 -10.10 19.64
CA VAL A 296 15.22 -10.51 20.82
C VAL A 296 16.72 -10.28 20.60
N VAL A 297 17.24 -10.58 19.41
CA VAL A 297 18.67 -10.41 19.09
C VAL A 297 19.05 -8.93 18.89
N LYS A 298 18.24 -8.17 18.15
CA LYS A 298 18.56 -6.77 17.80
C LYS A 298 18.27 -5.78 18.94
N PHE A 299 17.42 -6.14 19.88
CA PHE A 299 17.04 -5.30 21.02
C PHE A 299 17.23 -6.01 22.38
N PRO A 300 18.44 -6.50 22.70
CA PRO A 300 18.69 -7.29 23.90
C PRO A 300 18.41 -6.53 25.22
N GLN A 301 18.41 -5.19 25.16
CA GLN A 301 18.06 -4.33 26.30
C GLN A 301 16.56 -4.28 26.60
N LYS A 302 15.70 -4.81 25.70
CA LYS A 302 14.26 -4.88 25.92
C LYS A 302 13.90 -6.15 26.68
N THR A 303 13.38 -6.00 27.89
CA THR A 303 12.94 -7.13 28.73
C THR A 303 11.64 -7.75 28.26
N ARG A 304 10.88 -7.04 27.40
CA ARG A 304 9.59 -7.52 26.88
C ARG A 304 9.25 -6.90 25.50
N HIS A 305 8.54 -7.66 24.70
CA HIS A 305 7.93 -7.21 23.43
C HIS A 305 6.41 -7.36 23.48
N GLN A 306 5.69 -6.41 22.94
CA GLN A 306 4.21 -6.41 22.88
C GLN A 306 3.69 -7.49 21.93
N ILE A 307 2.60 -8.13 22.35
CA ILE A 307 1.86 -9.13 21.60
C ILE A 307 0.38 -8.75 21.64
N PHE A 308 -0.21 -8.51 20.47
CA PHE A 308 -1.64 -8.27 20.35
C PHE A 308 -2.34 -9.58 20.00
N MET A 309 -3.25 -10.02 20.85
CA MET A 309 -4.09 -11.19 20.64
C MET A 309 -5.34 -10.75 19.87
N GLU A 310 -5.36 -11.05 18.58
CA GLU A 310 -6.33 -10.56 17.61
C GLU A 310 -7.22 -11.70 17.11
N PRO A 311 -8.56 -11.65 17.28
CA PRO A 311 -9.44 -12.65 16.68
C PRO A 311 -9.38 -12.56 15.15
N GLU A 312 -9.28 -13.70 14.47
CA GLU A 312 -9.23 -13.73 13.00
C GLU A 312 -10.60 -13.59 12.34
N SER A 313 -11.68 -14.00 13.04
CA SER A 313 -13.07 -13.92 12.58
C SER A 313 -14.00 -14.07 13.78
N LEU A 314 -15.25 -13.61 13.66
CA LEU A 314 -16.28 -13.82 14.68
C LEU A 314 -16.67 -15.31 14.82
N ASP A 315 -16.64 -16.03 13.70
CA ASP A 315 -17.01 -17.44 13.59
C ASP A 315 -15.78 -18.38 13.58
N SER A 316 -14.65 -17.94 14.17
CA SER A 316 -13.41 -18.71 14.23
C SER A 316 -12.84 -18.71 15.65
N ASP A 317 -12.40 -19.88 16.09
CA ASP A 317 -11.68 -20.04 17.36
C ASP A 317 -10.19 -19.67 17.26
N TRP A 318 -9.78 -19.06 16.14
CA TRP A 318 -8.38 -18.74 15.92
C TRP A 318 -8.04 -17.33 16.36
N ILE A 319 -6.98 -17.26 17.17
CA ILE A 319 -6.37 -15.99 17.60
C ILE A 319 -5.04 -15.84 16.87
N TYR A 320 -4.82 -14.63 16.33
CA TYR A 320 -3.57 -14.19 15.72
C TYR A 320 -2.74 -13.42 16.75
N PRO A 321 -1.63 -13.99 17.27
CA PRO A 321 -0.75 -13.30 18.23
C PRO A 321 0.21 -12.38 17.47
N ASN A 322 -0.24 -11.18 17.15
CA ASN A 322 0.53 -10.20 16.40
C ASN A 322 1.74 -9.72 17.19
N GLY A 323 2.92 -9.83 16.59
CA GLY A 323 4.18 -9.40 17.19
C GLY A 323 5.18 -10.52 17.44
N ILE A 324 4.78 -11.79 17.27
CA ILE A 324 5.65 -12.97 17.42
C ILE A 324 5.75 -13.82 16.15
N SER A 325 5.83 -13.16 14.99
CA SER A 325 6.16 -13.81 13.71
C SER A 325 7.45 -14.60 13.87
N THR A 326 7.49 -15.85 13.43
CA THR A 326 8.63 -16.75 13.64
C THR A 326 8.74 -17.79 12.55
N SER A 327 9.95 -18.33 12.35
CA SER A 327 10.22 -19.50 11.53
C SER A 327 10.89 -20.64 12.33
N LEU A 328 10.99 -20.50 13.64
CA LEU A 328 11.50 -21.56 14.53
C LEU A 328 10.68 -22.87 14.37
N PRO A 329 11.27 -24.02 14.67
CA PRO A 329 10.55 -25.29 14.56
C PRO A 329 9.38 -25.39 15.56
N PRO A 330 8.36 -26.26 15.29
CA PRO A 330 7.13 -26.34 16.06
C PRO A 330 7.34 -26.50 17.58
N GLU A 331 8.24 -27.37 18.00
CA GLU A 331 8.54 -27.61 19.43
C GLU A 331 9.08 -26.37 20.13
N VAL A 332 9.87 -25.56 19.45
CA VAL A 332 10.37 -24.29 20.00
C VAL A 332 9.26 -23.24 20.05
N GLN A 333 8.40 -23.21 19.03
CA GLN A 333 7.22 -22.33 19.05
C GLN A 333 6.31 -22.64 20.22
N GLU A 334 6.04 -23.92 20.49
CA GLU A 334 5.24 -24.34 21.64
C GLU A 334 5.87 -23.90 22.96
N GLU A 335 7.18 -24.10 23.10
CA GLU A 335 7.90 -23.78 24.32
C GLU A 335 7.88 -22.27 24.60
N PHE A 336 8.25 -21.43 23.63
CA PHE A 336 8.30 -19.98 23.88
C PHE A 336 6.92 -19.35 23.98
N VAL A 337 5.90 -19.84 23.24
CA VAL A 337 4.54 -19.28 23.33
C VAL A 337 3.91 -19.64 24.68
N ARG A 338 4.12 -20.86 25.18
CA ARG A 338 3.62 -21.28 26.50
C ARG A 338 4.33 -20.58 27.67
N SER A 339 5.42 -19.88 27.44
CA SER A 339 6.06 -19.02 28.44
C SER A 339 5.45 -17.61 28.53
N ILE A 340 4.49 -17.29 27.66
CA ILE A 340 3.80 -16.00 27.61
C ILE A 340 2.59 -16.04 28.53
N VAL A 341 2.40 -14.98 29.35
CA VAL A 341 1.27 -14.86 30.27
C VAL A 341 -0.07 -15.05 29.55
N GLY A 342 -0.87 -16.01 30.06
CA GLY A 342 -2.16 -16.40 29.53
C GLY A 342 -2.09 -17.42 28.39
N CYS A 343 -0.89 -17.85 27.99
CA CYS A 343 -0.69 -18.86 26.94
C CYS A 343 -0.12 -20.19 27.46
N GLU A 344 -0.03 -20.39 28.78
CA GLU A 344 0.65 -21.53 29.42
C GLU A 344 0.07 -22.88 28.98
N LYS A 345 -1.25 -22.93 28.67
CA LYS A 345 -1.96 -24.14 28.25
C LYS A 345 -2.45 -24.07 26.80
N VAL A 346 -1.89 -23.11 26.03
CA VAL A 346 -2.36 -22.82 24.68
C VAL A 346 -2.22 -24.02 23.74
N LYS A 347 -3.24 -24.21 22.89
CA LYS A 347 -3.25 -25.14 21.77
C LYS A 347 -3.02 -24.38 20.46
N PHE A 348 -2.26 -25.00 19.57
CA PHE A 348 -1.93 -24.44 18.26
C PHE A 348 -2.89 -24.98 17.20
N ALA A 349 -3.52 -24.07 16.45
CA ALA A 349 -4.27 -24.40 15.24
C ALA A 349 -3.31 -24.53 14.04
N ARG A 350 -2.21 -23.75 14.05
CA ARG A 350 -1.19 -23.76 13.01
C ARG A 350 0.10 -23.12 13.55
N TYR A 351 1.25 -23.63 13.13
CA TYR A 351 2.54 -23.02 13.47
C TYR A 351 2.85 -21.82 12.58
N GLY A 352 3.68 -20.90 13.10
CA GLY A 352 4.27 -19.80 12.35
C GLY A 352 5.28 -20.30 11.32
N TYR A 353 5.46 -19.55 10.26
CA TYR A 353 6.42 -19.86 9.21
C TYR A 353 6.89 -18.57 8.51
N ALA A 354 8.04 -18.67 7.86
CA ALA A 354 8.50 -17.64 6.94
C ALA A 354 8.24 -18.06 5.49
N VAL A 355 8.07 -17.08 4.60
CA VAL A 355 7.98 -17.31 3.16
C VAL A 355 9.06 -16.49 2.48
N GLU A 356 9.89 -17.14 1.66
CA GLU A 356 10.75 -16.48 0.66
C GLU A 356 10.06 -16.48 -0.69
N TYR A 357 10.22 -15.41 -1.43
CA TYR A 357 9.60 -15.26 -2.75
C TYR A 357 10.41 -14.31 -3.64
N ASP A 358 10.25 -14.44 -4.96
CA ASP A 358 10.84 -13.53 -5.93
C ASP A 358 9.99 -12.29 -6.11
N CYS A 359 10.65 -11.15 -6.27
CA CYS A 359 10.06 -9.88 -6.69
C CYS A 359 10.99 -9.21 -7.71
N ILE A 360 10.49 -8.24 -8.45
CA ILE A 360 11.34 -7.44 -9.35
C ILE A 360 12.06 -6.33 -8.58
N ASP A 361 13.16 -5.80 -9.16
CA ASP A 361 13.65 -4.48 -8.77
C ASP A 361 12.70 -3.41 -9.32
N PRO A 362 11.95 -2.68 -8.45
CA PRO A 362 10.92 -1.74 -8.90
C PRO A 362 11.47 -0.51 -9.64
N LYS A 363 12.78 -0.29 -9.64
CA LYS A 363 13.45 0.73 -10.49
C LYS A 363 13.26 0.49 -11.99
N GLN A 364 12.82 -0.70 -12.36
CA GLN A 364 12.50 -1.07 -13.74
C GLN A 364 11.09 -0.62 -14.17
N LEU A 365 10.38 0.08 -13.28
CA LEU A 365 9.02 0.58 -13.53
C LEU A 365 9.02 2.10 -13.78
N ARG A 366 8.02 2.54 -14.53
CA ARG A 366 7.62 3.93 -14.70
C ARG A 366 6.74 4.38 -13.53
N PRO A 367 6.48 5.69 -13.35
CA PRO A 367 5.52 6.18 -12.35
C PRO A 367 4.09 5.61 -12.50
N THR A 368 3.75 5.10 -13.67
CA THR A 368 2.49 4.39 -13.97
C THR A 368 2.47 2.94 -13.49
N LEU A 369 3.56 2.44 -12.91
CA LEU A 369 3.84 1.02 -12.63
C LEU A 369 3.96 0.14 -13.88
N GLU A 370 4.09 0.73 -15.05
CA GLU A 370 4.42 0.03 -16.30
C GLU A 370 5.92 -0.26 -16.37
N ALA A 371 6.29 -1.42 -16.89
CA ALA A 371 7.68 -1.77 -17.17
C ALA A 371 8.33 -0.77 -18.15
N THR A 372 9.58 -0.38 -17.88
CA THR A 372 10.30 0.60 -18.72
C THR A 372 10.64 0.07 -20.10
N HIS A 373 10.93 -1.23 -20.19
CA HIS A 373 11.42 -1.90 -21.41
C HIS A 373 10.38 -2.81 -22.09
N LEU A 374 9.22 -3.05 -21.46
CA LEU A 374 8.15 -3.89 -22.03
C LEU A 374 6.81 -3.17 -21.94
N SER A 375 6.38 -2.65 -23.07
CA SER A 375 5.13 -1.87 -23.17
C SER A 375 3.90 -2.74 -22.94
N GLY A 376 2.96 -2.26 -22.11
CA GLY A 376 1.70 -2.95 -21.79
C GLY A 376 1.81 -3.90 -20.60
N LEU A 377 2.97 -4.09 -20.00
CA LEU A 377 3.14 -4.88 -18.78
C LEU A 377 3.22 -3.96 -17.56
N PHE A 378 2.32 -4.14 -16.60
CA PHE A 378 2.25 -3.45 -15.33
C PHE A 378 2.51 -4.44 -14.19
N LEU A 379 3.09 -3.97 -13.08
CA LEU A 379 3.33 -4.81 -11.91
C LEU A 379 2.87 -4.05 -10.65
N ALA A 380 2.19 -4.75 -9.72
CA ALA A 380 1.64 -4.12 -8.52
C ALA A 380 1.66 -5.05 -7.31
N GLY A 381 1.90 -4.49 -6.13
CA GLY A 381 1.89 -5.21 -4.86
C GLY A 381 3.24 -5.80 -4.49
N GLN A 382 3.25 -6.97 -3.85
CA GLN A 382 4.46 -7.59 -3.33
C GLN A 382 5.50 -7.96 -4.41
N VAL A 383 5.06 -8.16 -5.63
CA VAL A 383 5.96 -8.36 -6.78
C VAL A 383 6.91 -7.19 -7.00
N ASN A 384 6.56 -5.99 -6.52
CA ASN A 384 7.40 -4.79 -6.52
C ASN A 384 8.18 -4.59 -5.21
N GLY A 385 8.25 -5.62 -4.36
CA GLY A 385 9.01 -5.58 -3.10
C GLY A 385 8.33 -4.86 -1.95
N THR A 386 7.02 -4.58 -2.01
CA THR A 386 6.26 -4.03 -0.87
C THR A 386 5.76 -5.15 0.06
N SER A 387 5.40 -4.79 1.30
CA SER A 387 4.86 -5.71 2.29
C SER A 387 3.70 -5.07 3.05
N GLY A 388 2.47 -5.38 2.63
CA GLY A 388 1.22 -4.95 3.26
C GLY A 388 0.06 -4.94 2.28
N TYR A 389 -1.14 -5.13 2.81
CA TYR A 389 -2.37 -5.17 2.02
C TYR A 389 -2.68 -3.80 1.39
N GLU A 390 -2.43 -2.74 2.14
CA GLU A 390 -2.71 -1.35 1.77
C GLU A 390 -1.76 -0.88 0.67
N GLU A 391 -0.48 -1.23 0.77
CA GLU A 391 0.51 -0.96 -0.28
C GLU A 391 0.17 -1.73 -1.56
N ALA A 392 -0.34 -2.96 -1.42
CA ALA A 392 -0.76 -3.76 -2.56
C ALA A 392 -2.02 -3.18 -3.23
N ALA A 393 -3.03 -2.80 -2.46
CA ALA A 393 -4.24 -2.15 -2.96
C ALA A 393 -3.94 -0.83 -3.69
N ALA A 394 -3.10 0.01 -3.08
CA ALA A 394 -2.71 1.30 -3.65
C ALA A 394 -1.95 1.17 -4.98
N GLN A 395 -1.04 0.20 -5.09
CA GLN A 395 -0.39 -0.11 -6.36
C GLN A 395 -1.38 -0.73 -7.36
N GLY A 396 -2.26 -1.62 -6.88
CA GLY A 396 -3.26 -2.28 -7.70
C GLY A 396 -4.18 -1.31 -8.41
N ILE A 397 -4.78 -0.35 -7.67
CA ILE A 397 -5.66 0.65 -8.27
C ILE A 397 -4.91 1.51 -9.30
N MET A 398 -3.66 1.94 -9.00
CA MET A 398 -2.85 2.74 -9.93
C MET A 398 -2.48 1.96 -11.20
N ALA A 399 -2.09 0.70 -11.07
CA ALA A 399 -1.77 -0.16 -12.20
C ALA A 399 -3.02 -0.45 -13.05
N GLY A 400 -4.17 -0.73 -12.42
CA GLY A 400 -5.44 -0.95 -13.10
C GLY A 400 -5.91 0.26 -13.88
N ILE A 401 -5.86 1.46 -13.28
CA ILE A 401 -6.16 2.74 -13.94
C ILE A 401 -5.27 2.91 -15.17
N ASN A 402 -3.96 2.79 -15.01
CA ASN A 402 -3.02 3.05 -16.11
C ASN A 402 -3.06 1.97 -17.20
N ALA A 403 -3.34 0.71 -16.84
CA ALA A 403 -3.60 -0.35 -17.81
C ALA A 403 -4.84 -0.05 -18.66
N ALA A 404 -5.92 0.42 -18.02
CA ALA A 404 -7.14 0.83 -18.73
C ALA A 404 -6.92 2.06 -19.61
N LEU A 405 -6.26 3.10 -19.12
CA LEU A 405 -5.93 4.30 -19.92
C LEU A 405 -5.08 3.94 -21.14
N LYS A 406 -4.09 3.06 -20.95
CA LYS A 406 -3.26 2.58 -22.08
C LYS A 406 -4.07 1.77 -23.08
N CYS A 407 -4.99 0.92 -22.62
CA CYS A 407 -5.91 0.19 -23.49
C CYS A 407 -6.78 1.13 -24.31
N LYS A 408 -7.23 2.24 -23.74
CA LYS A 408 -8.02 3.29 -24.39
C LYS A 408 -7.18 4.27 -25.20
N LYS A 409 -5.85 4.18 -25.16
CA LYS A 409 -4.90 5.14 -25.77
C LYS A 409 -5.05 6.56 -25.21
N GLU A 410 -5.40 6.67 -23.94
CA GLU A 410 -5.52 7.92 -23.20
C GLU A 410 -4.22 8.26 -22.46
N ALA A 411 -4.11 9.52 -22.00
CA ALA A 411 -2.93 9.98 -21.25
C ALA A 411 -2.81 9.24 -19.91
N PRO A 412 -1.60 8.90 -19.47
CA PRO A 412 -1.38 8.19 -18.21
C PRO A 412 -1.75 9.04 -16.99
N PHE A 413 -2.18 8.38 -15.92
CA PHE A 413 -2.48 8.98 -14.63
C PHE A 413 -1.34 8.72 -13.64
N VAL A 414 -0.78 9.77 -13.07
CA VAL A 414 0.30 9.73 -12.09
C VAL A 414 -0.01 10.69 -10.96
N LEU A 415 0.25 10.26 -9.73
CA LEU A 415 0.13 11.08 -8.53
C LEU A 415 1.51 11.51 -8.04
N ALA A 416 1.67 12.80 -7.77
CA ALA A 416 2.90 13.33 -7.22
C ALA A 416 3.04 13.04 -5.71
N ARG A 417 4.28 13.10 -5.18
CA ARG A 417 4.59 12.98 -3.75
C ARG A 417 3.87 14.04 -2.89
N SER A 418 3.60 15.20 -3.47
CA SER A 418 2.88 16.29 -2.81
C SER A 418 1.36 16.14 -2.81
N GLU A 419 0.82 15.18 -3.57
CA GLU A 419 -0.62 14.96 -3.74
C GLU A 419 -1.14 13.78 -2.93
N SER A 420 -0.28 12.76 -2.70
CA SER A 420 -0.74 11.52 -2.06
C SER A 420 0.38 10.69 -1.45
N TYR A 421 0.04 9.86 -0.46
CA TYR A 421 0.88 8.77 0.03
C TYR A 421 1.11 7.70 -1.04
N ILE A 422 0.13 7.47 -1.92
CA ILE A 422 0.29 6.62 -3.11
C ILE A 422 1.44 7.14 -3.98
N GLY A 423 1.47 8.45 -4.25
CA GLY A 423 2.55 9.10 -4.99
C GLY A 423 3.90 8.99 -4.30
N VAL A 424 3.94 9.18 -2.96
CA VAL A 424 5.17 8.97 -2.17
C VAL A 424 5.66 7.53 -2.31
N MET A 425 4.79 6.55 -2.17
CA MET A 425 5.16 5.13 -2.28
C MET A 425 5.68 4.77 -3.67
N VAL A 426 4.97 5.15 -4.71
CA VAL A 426 5.38 4.84 -6.10
C VAL A 426 6.72 5.50 -6.42
N ASP A 427 6.91 6.76 -6.05
CA ASP A 427 8.17 7.47 -6.29
C ASP A 427 9.34 6.83 -5.51
N ASP A 428 9.14 6.46 -4.22
CA ASP A 428 10.15 5.74 -3.43
C ASP A 428 10.56 4.42 -4.12
N LEU A 429 9.60 3.63 -4.59
CA LEU A 429 9.83 2.35 -5.23
C LEU A 429 10.67 2.49 -6.51
N ILE A 430 10.29 3.40 -7.40
CA ILE A 430 10.94 3.51 -8.71
C ILE A 430 12.27 4.28 -8.69
N THR A 431 12.50 5.11 -7.67
CA THR A 431 13.72 5.94 -7.57
C THR A 431 14.74 5.35 -6.61
N VAL A 432 14.32 5.05 -5.38
CA VAL A 432 15.19 4.45 -4.35
C VAL A 432 15.30 2.94 -4.54
N GLY A 433 14.20 2.29 -4.94
CA GLY A 433 14.10 0.83 -5.01
C GLY A 433 13.93 0.21 -3.64
N VAL A 434 14.12 -1.11 -3.56
CA VAL A 434 13.97 -1.88 -2.33
C VAL A 434 15.23 -2.68 -2.02
N THR A 435 15.74 -2.54 -0.81
CA THR A 435 16.79 -3.40 -0.23
C THR A 435 16.22 -4.34 0.83
N GLU A 436 15.03 -4.04 1.32
CA GLU A 436 14.22 -4.80 2.26
C GLU A 436 12.74 -4.59 1.89
N PRO A 437 11.79 -5.45 2.33
CA PRO A 437 10.38 -5.25 2.03
C PRO A 437 9.89 -3.85 2.44
N TYR A 438 9.46 -3.08 1.44
CA TYR A 438 9.00 -1.70 1.64
C TYR A 438 7.70 -1.66 2.44
N ARG A 439 7.62 -0.72 3.37
CA ARG A 439 6.41 -0.35 4.11
C ARG A 439 6.21 1.15 4.14
N MET A 440 4.95 1.57 4.01
CA MET A 440 4.58 2.97 4.16
C MET A 440 4.57 3.37 5.62
N PHE A 441 5.13 4.55 5.90
CA PHE A 441 5.09 5.26 7.17
C PHE A 441 4.90 6.75 6.95
N THR A 442 4.31 7.42 7.94
CA THR A 442 4.11 8.88 7.88
C THR A 442 5.44 9.67 7.80
N SER A 443 6.55 9.08 8.23
CA SER A 443 7.89 9.69 8.12
C SER A 443 8.44 9.73 6.69
N ARG A 444 7.87 8.97 5.75
CA ARG A 444 8.27 8.99 4.34
C ARG A 444 7.67 10.17 3.57
N ALA A 445 6.58 10.74 4.07
CA ALA A 445 5.88 11.86 3.45
C ALA A 445 6.40 13.19 4.03
N GLU A 446 7.07 13.97 3.20
CA GLU A 446 7.57 15.30 3.53
C GLU A 446 6.43 16.30 3.77
N PHE A 447 5.32 16.16 3.03
CA PHE A 447 4.14 17.04 3.11
C PHE A 447 2.99 16.42 3.90
N ARG A 448 3.29 15.61 4.92
CA ARG A 448 2.28 14.81 5.66
C ARG A 448 1.16 15.63 6.31
N LEU A 449 1.37 16.93 6.61
CA LEU A 449 0.31 17.79 7.12
C LEU A 449 -0.74 18.11 6.04
N SER A 450 -0.34 18.14 4.78
CA SER A 450 -1.24 18.28 3.63
C SER A 450 -1.84 16.96 3.17
N LEU A 451 -1.22 15.80 3.54
CA LEU A 451 -1.59 14.46 3.08
C LEU A 451 -2.28 13.64 4.18
N ARG A 452 -3.23 14.22 4.91
CA ARG A 452 -3.91 13.56 6.03
C ARG A 452 -4.97 12.56 5.56
N GLU A 453 -5.39 11.66 6.46
CA GLU A 453 -6.52 10.76 6.21
C GLU A 453 -7.84 11.50 6.00
N ASP A 454 -8.10 12.50 6.85
CA ASP A 454 -9.35 13.25 6.89
C ASP A 454 -9.63 14.04 5.60
N ASN A 455 -8.60 14.37 4.83
CA ASN A 455 -8.71 15.16 3.60
C ASN A 455 -8.38 14.39 2.31
N ALA A 456 -8.30 13.07 2.36
CA ALA A 456 -7.93 12.28 1.18
C ALA A 456 -8.94 12.44 0.03
N ASP A 457 -10.24 12.56 0.36
CA ASP A 457 -11.29 12.81 -0.62
C ASP A 457 -11.18 14.21 -1.25
N LEU A 458 -10.85 15.24 -0.47
CA LEU A 458 -10.65 16.59 -0.99
C LEU A 458 -9.50 16.68 -2.00
N ARG A 459 -8.52 15.77 -1.89
CA ARG A 459 -7.38 15.69 -2.81
C ARG A 459 -7.65 14.80 -4.04
N LEU A 460 -8.31 13.67 -3.86
CA LEU A 460 -8.30 12.59 -4.85
C LEU A 460 -9.68 12.22 -5.42
N ARG A 461 -10.79 12.53 -4.75
CA ARG A 461 -12.15 12.18 -5.22
C ARG A 461 -12.47 12.76 -6.61
N PRO A 462 -12.07 14.02 -6.94
CA PRO A 462 -12.26 14.55 -8.29
C PRO A 462 -11.55 13.75 -9.38
N TYR A 463 -10.36 13.18 -9.08
CA TYR A 463 -9.68 12.28 -10.01
C TYR A 463 -10.45 10.97 -10.18
N GLY A 464 -10.91 10.36 -9.07
CA GLY A 464 -11.70 9.12 -9.11
C GLY A 464 -12.98 9.26 -9.95
N HIS A 465 -13.69 10.37 -9.78
CA HIS A 465 -14.89 10.67 -10.58
C HIS A 465 -14.55 10.86 -12.06
N ARG A 466 -13.56 11.67 -12.39
CA ARG A 466 -13.12 11.89 -13.80
C ARG A 466 -12.69 10.59 -14.49
N LEU A 467 -12.11 9.64 -13.75
CA LEU A 467 -11.71 8.33 -14.26
C LEU A 467 -12.88 7.33 -14.35
N GLY A 468 -14.08 7.70 -13.89
CA GLY A 468 -15.25 6.83 -13.89
C GLY A 468 -15.25 5.76 -12.78
N LEU A 469 -14.42 5.90 -11.75
CA LEU A 469 -14.32 4.97 -10.62
C LEU A 469 -15.26 5.33 -9.46
N VAL A 470 -15.61 6.60 -9.35
CA VAL A 470 -16.53 7.13 -8.34
C VAL A 470 -17.84 7.45 -9.02
N ASN A 471 -18.94 6.87 -8.52
CA ASN A 471 -20.28 7.10 -9.05
C ASN A 471 -20.82 8.50 -8.69
N GLU A 472 -21.89 8.93 -9.39
CA GLU A 472 -22.48 10.26 -9.22
C GLU A 472 -22.97 10.52 -7.78
N ASN A 473 -23.57 9.53 -7.12
CA ASN A 473 -24.07 9.70 -5.75
C ASN A 473 -22.94 9.99 -4.77
N ASP A 474 -21.85 9.23 -4.84
CA ASP A 474 -20.67 9.44 -4.00
C ASP A 474 -19.97 10.76 -4.32
N PHE A 475 -19.99 11.17 -5.59
CA PHE A 475 -19.42 12.47 -6.00
C PHE A 475 -20.28 13.65 -5.50
N HIS A 476 -21.60 13.56 -5.56
CA HIS A 476 -22.50 14.57 -4.98
C HIS A 476 -22.33 14.71 -3.47
N ARG A 477 -22.13 13.61 -2.75
CA ARG A 477 -21.81 13.66 -1.30
C ARG A 477 -20.49 14.39 -1.04
N PHE A 478 -19.48 14.08 -1.84
CA PHE A 478 -18.19 14.79 -1.79
C PHE A 478 -18.36 16.29 -2.04
N GLN A 479 -19.08 16.69 -3.09
CA GLN A 479 -19.32 18.10 -3.39
C GLN A 479 -20.06 18.81 -2.24
N SER A 480 -21.06 18.17 -1.66
CA SER A 480 -21.78 18.70 -0.49
C SER A 480 -20.84 18.88 0.72
N ARG A 481 -19.98 17.90 1.01
CA ARG A 481 -18.97 17.96 2.07
C ARG A 481 -17.96 19.09 1.82
N GLU A 482 -17.40 19.17 0.63
CA GLU A 482 -16.46 20.23 0.24
C GLU A 482 -17.08 21.62 0.35
N TYR A 483 -18.33 21.77 -0.13
CA TYR A 483 -19.08 23.01 -0.03
C TYR A 483 -19.25 23.46 1.43
N ARG A 484 -19.66 22.56 2.33
CA ARG A 484 -19.84 22.87 3.76
C ARG A 484 -18.52 23.32 4.41
N ILE A 485 -17.43 22.60 4.19
CA ILE A 485 -16.11 22.97 4.72
C ILE A 485 -15.71 24.36 4.21
N ARG A 486 -15.88 24.62 2.91
CA ARG A 486 -15.52 25.90 2.29
C ARG A 486 -16.35 27.05 2.83
N GLN A 487 -17.69 26.86 2.95
CA GLN A 487 -18.60 27.86 3.47
C GLN A 487 -18.26 28.24 4.92
N ILE A 488 -18.07 27.25 5.79
CA ILE A 488 -17.72 27.50 7.19
C ILE A 488 -16.38 28.24 7.28
N LYS A 489 -15.34 27.79 6.58
CA LYS A 489 -14.03 28.45 6.60
C LYS A 489 -14.09 29.91 6.15
N SER A 490 -14.85 30.23 5.10
CA SER A 490 -14.94 31.58 4.54
C SER A 490 -15.78 32.53 5.41
N SER A 491 -16.72 32.02 6.18
CA SER A 491 -17.64 32.80 7.01
C SER A 491 -17.30 32.78 8.50
N LEU A 492 -16.24 32.02 8.91
CA LEU A 492 -15.87 31.88 10.32
C LEU A 492 -15.40 33.22 10.91
N PRO A 493 -16.08 33.74 11.95
CA PRO A 493 -15.68 34.97 12.61
C PRO A 493 -14.25 34.91 13.15
N LEU A 494 -13.52 36.03 13.06
CA LEU A 494 -12.09 36.08 13.42
C LEU A 494 -11.83 35.65 14.87
N ASN A 495 -12.70 36.07 15.80
CA ASN A 495 -12.62 35.69 17.22
C ASN A 495 -12.78 34.17 17.42
N ILE A 496 -13.70 33.52 16.70
CA ILE A 496 -13.90 32.07 16.77
C ILE A 496 -12.72 31.35 16.13
N SER A 497 -12.25 31.83 14.97
CA SER A 497 -11.05 31.29 14.32
C SER A 497 -9.81 31.35 15.23
N GLN A 498 -9.59 32.47 15.92
CA GLN A 498 -8.49 32.62 16.87
C GLN A 498 -8.61 31.69 18.09
N LEU A 499 -9.83 31.47 18.60
CA LEU A 499 -10.08 30.51 19.68
C LEU A 499 -9.78 29.09 19.21
N LEU A 500 -10.28 28.69 18.04
CA LEU A 500 -10.10 27.34 17.48
C LEU A 500 -8.63 27.04 17.12
N LYS A 501 -7.79 28.06 16.92
CA LYS A 501 -6.32 27.89 16.71
C LYS A 501 -5.59 27.47 17.99
N ARG A 502 -6.20 27.54 19.17
CA ARG A 502 -5.60 27.05 20.42
C ARG A 502 -5.65 25.51 20.43
N PRO A 503 -4.55 24.84 20.83
CA PRO A 503 -4.47 23.38 20.81
C PRO A 503 -5.57 22.67 21.62
N GLU A 504 -5.94 23.26 22.78
CA GLU A 504 -6.91 22.73 23.73
C GLU A 504 -8.38 22.92 23.34
N VAL A 505 -8.67 23.85 22.40
CA VAL A 505 -10.03 24.20 22.00
C VAL A 505 -10.47 23.32 20.83
N THR A 506 -11.60 22.66 20.97
CA THR A 506 -12.22 21.85 19.90
C THR A 506 -13.28 22.66 19.14
N LEU A 507 -13.73 22.13 17.99
CA LEU A 507 -14.87 22.73 17.28
C LEU A 507 -16.13 22.72 18.14
N GLU A 508 -16.34 21.69 18.92
CA GLU A 508 -17.49 21.54 19.84
C GLU A 508 -17.53 22.65 20.88
N ASP A 509 -16.36 23.03 21.45
CA ASP A 509 -16.27 24.11 22.45
C ASP A 509 -16.72 25.47 21.90
N VAL A 510 -16.60 25.69 20.60
CA VAL A 510 -16.94 26.97 19.96
C VAL A 510 -18.29 26.95 19.22
N LEU A 511 -18.98 25.82 19.15
CA LEU A 511 -20.28 25.70 18.46
C LEU A 511 -21.30 26.71 18.99
N SER A 512 -21.36 26.91 20.33
CA SER A 512 -22.29 27.84 20.94
C SER A 512 -22.11 29.30 20.54
N LEU A 513 -20.87 29.65 20.08
CA LEU A 513 -20.52 31.01 19.64
C LEU A 513 -20.84 31.25 18.15
N MET A 514 -21.16 30.19 17.40
CA MET A 514 -21.51 30.27 15.98
C MET A 514 -23.01 30.59 15.81
N ASN A 515 -23.37 31.25 14.72
CA ASN A 515 -24.76 31.45 14.36
C ASN A 515 -25.44 30.14 13.93
N GLN A 516 -26.76 30.15 13.84
CA GLN A 516 -27.57 28.97 13.57
C GLN A 516 -27.28 28.40 12.16
N ASP A 517 -27.07 29.26 11.16
CA ASP A 517 -26.80 28.84 9.78
C ASP A 517 -25.48 28.07 9.68
N MET A 518 -24.43 28.58 10.34
CA MET A 518 -23.14 27.87 10.39
C MET A 518 -23.24 26.53 11.11
N ARG A 519 -23.96 26.48 12.24
CA ARG A 519 -24.13 25.22 12.99
C ARG A 519 -24.84 24.16 12.15
N SER A 520 -25.85 24.55 11.36
CA SER A 520 -26.58 23.63 10.48
C SER A 520 -25.71 22.97 9.39
N LEU A 521 -24.60 23.60 9.04
CA LEU A 521 -23.64 23.06 8.08
C LEU A 521 -22.66 22.06 8.71
N ILE A 522 -22.51 22.08 10.04
CA ILE A 522 -21.55 21.22 10.74
C ILE A 522 -22.16 19.83 10.97
N THR A 523 -21.51 18.84 10.42
CA THR A 523 -21.85 17.42 10.54
C THR A 523 -20.60 16.65 10.94
N ASP A 524 -20.75 15.46 11.54
CA ASP A 524 -19.63 14.68 12.09
C ASP A 524 -18.51 14.43 11.09
N ASP A 525 -18.86 14.27 9.80
CA ASP A 525 -17.93 13.98 8.71
C ASP A 525 -16.98 15.15 8.36
N ILE A 526 -17.25 16.37 8.80
CA ILE A 526 -16.40 17.55 8.52
C ILE A 526 -15.64 18.06 9.75
N VAL A 527 -16.02 17.67 10.96
CA VAL A 527 -15.49 18.21 12.23
C VAL A 527 -13.97 18.13 12.25
N GLU A 528 -13.40 16.94 12.08
CA GLU A 528 -11.96 16.74 12.13
C GLU A 528 -11.22 17.57 11.07
N THR A 529 -11.69 17.54 9.82
CA THR A 529 -11.07 18.27 8.71
C THR A 529 -11.11 19.78 8.97
N LEU A 530 -12.26 20.30 9.42
CA LEU A 530 -12.43 21.72 9.69
C LEU A 530 -11.52 22.19 10.82
N GLU A 531 -11.45 21.45 11.93
CA GLU A 531 -10.52 21.76 13.03
C GLU A 531 -9.08 21.85 12.56
N VAL A 532 -8.63 20.84 11.82
CA VAL A 532 -7.24 20.79 11.35
C VAL A 532 -6.96 21.92 10.35
N GLU A 533 -7.87 22.16 9.42
CA GLU A 533 -7.73 23.23 8.43
C GLU A 533 -7.66 24.64 9.06
N VAL A 534 -8.33 24.86 10.19
CA VAL A 534 -8.25 26.14 10.92
C VAL A 534 -7.03 26.19 11.84
N LYS A 535 -6.79 25.14 12.64
CA LYS A 535 -5.67 25.10 13.60
C LYS A 535 -4.30 25.22 12.92
N TYR A 536 -4.13 24.55 11.78
CA TYR A 536 -2.86 24.47 11.06
C TYR A 536 -2.82 25.33 9.80
N GLU A 537 -3.75 26.27 9.62
CA GLU A 537 -3.89 27.09 8.41
C GLU A 537 -2.57 27.71 7.95
N GLY A 538 -1.82 28.35 8.84
CA GLY A 538 -0.54 28.99 8.50
C GLY A 538 0.53 27.97 8.06
N TYR A 539 0.59 26.82 8.70
CA TYR A 539 1.53 25.74 8.32
C TYR A 539 1.15 25.07 7.00
N ILE A 540 -0.15 24.88 6.76
CA ILE A 540 -0.68 24.33 5.51
C ILE A 540 -0.35 25.29 4.35
N GLU A 541 -0.53 26.58 4.56
CA GLU A 541 -0.21 27.58 3.54
C GLU A 541 1.29 27.64 3.23
N LEU A 542 2.15 27.59 4.24
CA LEU A 542 3.61 27.47 4.05
C LEU A 542 3.98 26.23 3.24
N GLN A 543 3.35 25.07 3.54
CA GLN A 543 3.58 23.85 2.75
C GLN A 543 3.10 24.00 1.30
N ARG A 544 1.95 24.64 1.07
CA ARG A 544 1.45 24.91 -0.30
C ARG A 544 2.43 25.76 -1.10
N GLN A 545 2.99 26.81 -0.48
CA GLN A 545 3.99 27.66 -1.11
C GLN A 545 5.27 26.88 -1.42
N GLU A 546 5.71 26.02 -0.50
CA GLU A 546 6.88 25.16 -0.72
C GLU A 546 6.64 24.17 -1.85
N ILE A 547 5.48 23.50 -1.87
CA ILE A 547 5.07 22.58 -2.97
C ILE A 547 5.07 23.33 -4.30
N ALA A 548 4.46 24.51 -4.37
CA ALA A 548 4.42 25.31 -5.59
C ALA A 548 5.83 25.72 -6.06
N ARG A 549 6.72 26.10 -5.12
CA ARG A 549 8.12 26.39 -5.40
C ARG A 549 8.87 25.17 -5.94
N LEU A 550 8.73 24.00 -5.27
CA LEU A 550 9.37 22.76 -5.69
C LEU A 550 8.86 22.29 -7.05
N SER A 551 7.55 22.36 -7.30
CA SER A 551 6.95 22.01 -8.59
C SER A 551 7.52 22.88 -9.73
N LYS A 552 7.66 24.19 -9.50
CA LYS A 552 8.32 25.09 -10.48
C LYS A 552 9.78 24.68 -10.69
N MET A 553 10.51 24.35 -9.62
CA MET A 553 11.92 23.92 -9.72
C MET A 553 12.06 22.56 -10.40
N GLN A 554 11.16 21.61 -10.09
CA GLN A 554 11.21 20.25 -10.67
C GLN A 554 11.09 20.27 -12.20
N ASN A 555 10.30 21.17 -12.75
CA ASN A 555 10.08 21.30 -14.18
C ASN A 555 11.19 22.11 -14.91
N LEU A 556 12.18 22.64 -14.18
CA LEU A 556 13.29 23.36 -14.82
C LEU A 556 14.19 22.40 -15.58
N SER A 557 14.30 22.62 -16.88
CA SER A 557 15.12 21.78 -17.76
C SER A 557 16.60 21.95 -17.48
N ILE A 558 17.32 20.83 -17.49
CA ILE A 558 18.78 20.80 -17.48
C ILE A 558 19.23 20.60 -18.94
N PRO A 559 20.03 21.52 -19.51
CA PRO A 559 20.52 21.35 -20.88
C PRO A 559 21.29 20.04 -21.05
N GLU A 560 21.04 19.29 -22.13
CA GLU A 560 21.68 18.00 -22.39
C GLU A 560 23.23 18.09 -22.44
N ARG A 561 23.74 19.25 -22.86
CA ARG A 561 25.19 19.52 -22.97
C ARG A 561 25.81 20.14 -21.70
N LEU A 562 25.07 20.19 -20.58
CA LEU A 562 25.62 20.75 -19.34
C LEU A 562 26.79 19.87 -18.86
N ASP A 563 27.92 20.54 -18.64
CA ASP A 563 29.05 19.93 -17.94
C ASP A 563 28.89 20.14 -16.44
N PHE A 564 28.57 19.07 -15.72
CA PHE A 564 28.37 19.12 -14.27
C PHE A 564 29.69 19.38 -13.50
N SER A 565 30.85 19.28 -14.15
CA SER A 565 32.14 19.63 -13.55
C SER A 565 32.26 21.15 -13.30
N GLU A 566 31.59 21.97 -14.11
CA GLU A 566 31.57 23.43 -13.97
C GLU A 566 30.64 23.94 -12.86
N VAL A 567 29.79 23.05 -12.31
CA VAL A 567 28.86 23.43 -11.24
C VAL A 567 29.60 23.48 -9.90
N SER A 568 29.84 24.69 -9.40
CA SER A 568 30.45 24.89 -8.07
C SER A 568 29.48 24.44 -6.96
N GLY A 569 30.03 23.81 -5.90
CA GLY A 569 29.23 23.34 -4.76
C GLY A 569 28.70 21.89 -4.88
N LEU A 570 29.00 21.19 -5.98
CA LEU A 570 28.73 19.75 -6.08
C LEU A 570 29.94 18.94 -5.57
N SER A 571 29.66 17.88 -4.77
CA SER A 571 30.70 16.90 -4.42
C SER A 571 31.11 16.07 -5.66
N PHE A 572 32.28 15.46 -5.61
CA PHE A 572 32.78 14.59 -6.68
C PHE A 572 31.78 13.46 -7.00
N GLU A 573 31.28 12.80 -5.98
CA GLU A 573 30.30 11.72 -6.10
C GLU A 573 29.01 12.16 -6.82
N ILE A 574 28.48 13.33 -6.45
CA ILE A 574 27.26 13.89 -7.07
C ILE A 574 27.52 14.25 -8.54
N ARG A 575 28.67 14.84 -8.85
CA ARG A 575 29.05 15.14 -10.24
C ARG A 575 29.10 13.89 -11.10
N GLU A 576 29.77 12.83 -10.62
CA GLU A 576 29.87 11.57 -11.32
C GLU A 576 28.50 10.94 -11.59
N LYS A 577 27.61 10.94 -10.58
CA LYS A 577 26.23 10.44 -10.72
C LYS A 577 25.44 11.25 -11.75
N LEU A 578 25.53 12.58 -11.71
CA LEU A 578 24.84 13.47 -12.65
C LEU A 578 25.36 13.29 -14.08
N HIS A 579 26.69 13.14 -14.26
CA HIS A 579 27.28 12.83 -15.56
C HIS A 579 26.83 11.49 -16.13
N ARG A 580 26.72 10.47 -15.29
CA ARG A 580 26.29 9.13 -15.70
C ARG A 580 24.81 9.07 -16.05
N ILE A 581 23.94 9.71 -15.25
CA ILE A 581 22.48 9.59 -15.36
C ILE A 581 21.89 10.61 -16.33
N ARG A 582 22.54 11.78 -16.50
CA ARG A 582 22.08 12.86 -17.39
C ARG A 582 20.61 13.24 -17.19
N PRO A 583 20.22 13.70 -15.99
CA PRO A 583 18.85 14.09 -15.72
C PRO A 583 18.40 15.24 -16.63
N LYS A 584 17.17 15.17 -17.13
CA LYS A 584 16.61 16.17 -18.05
C LYS A 584 16.06 17.40 -17.32
N THR A 585 15.67 17.24 -16.06
CA THR A 585 15.11 18.30 -15.23
C THR A 585 15.77 18.33 -13.85
N LEU A 586 15.64 19.43 -13.12
CA LEU A 586 16.04 19.50 -11.72
C LEU A 586 15.25 18.50 -10.85
N GLY A 587 13.98 18.22 -11.21
CA GLY A 587 13.18 17.17 -10.59
C GLY A 587 13.78 15.79 -10.80
N ASP A 588 14.26 15.46 -12.00
CA ASP A 588 14.95 14.20 -12.24
C ASP A 588 16.27 14.12 -11.45
N ALA A 589 17.00 15.25 -11.39
CA ALA A 589 18.23 15.32 -10.60
C ALA A 589 17.96 15.09 -9.10
N SER A 590 16.86 15.60 -8.57
CA SER A 590 16.48 15.43 -7.15
C SER A 590 16.22 13.98 -6.75
N LYS A 591 15.85 13.14 -7.70
CA LYS A 591 15.55 11.70 -7.50
C LYS A 591 16.80 10.83 -7.47
N ILE A 592 17.96 11.37 -7.85
CA ILE A 592 19.22 10.63 -7.85
C ILE A 592 19.72 10.45 -6.41
N SER A 593 19.90 9.21 -5.99
CA SER A 593 20.40 8.88 -4.65
C SER A 593 21.72 9.59 -4.32
N GLY A 594 21.72 10.37 -3.23
CA GLY A 594 22.86 11.15 -2.77
C GLY A 594 22.87 12.61 -3.27
N VAL A 595 21.98 13.00 -4.18
CA VAL A 595 21.82 14.42 -4.54
C VAL A 595 21.04 15.12 -3.42
N THR A 596 21.71 16.08 -2.78
CA THR A 596 21.17 16.81 -1.64
C THR A 596 20.41 18.07 -2.09
N PRO A 597 19.53 18.66 -1.26
CA PRO A 597 18.91 19.95 -1.54
C PRO A 597 19.94 21.07 -1.82
N ALA A 598 21.10 21.02 -1.17
CA ALA A 598 22.19 21.95 -1.42
C ALA A 598 22.77 21.78 -2.84
N ALA A 599 22.91 20.56 -3.31
CA ALA A 599 23.36 20.26 -4.68
C ALA A 599 22.35 20.74 -5.73
N LEU A 600 21.05 20.57 -5.49
CA LEU A 600 20.00 21.10 -6.37
C LEU A 600 20.01 22.63 -6.40
N THR A 601 20.23 23.26 -5.27
CA THR A 601 20.39 24.72 -5.18
C THR A 601 21.60 25.18 -5.98
N ALA A 602 22.74 24.49 -5.87
CA ALA A 602 23.94 24.79 -6.66
C ALA A 602 23.70 24.64 -8.17
N LEU A 603 23.02 23.59 -8.60
CA LEU A 603 22.59 23.39 -10.00
C LEU A 603 21.68 24.53 -10.46
N LEU A 604 20.68 24.89 -9.65
CA LEU A 604 19.75 25.97 -9.96
C LEU A 604 20.48 27.31 -10.15
N PHE A 605 21.39 27.66 -9.24
CA PHE A 605 22.19 28.91 -9.35
C PHE A 605 23.08 28.88 -10.60
N HIS A 606 23.70 27.76 -10.91
CA HIS A 606 24.53 27.62 -12.10
C HIS A 606 23.72 27.81 -13.40
N LEU A 607 22.56 27.16 -13.49
CA LEU A 607 21.64 27.27 -14.64
C LEU A 607 21.12 28.71 -14.81
N ARG A 608 20.80 29.42 -13.71
CA ARG A 608 20.40 30.82 -13.74
C ARG A 608 21.52 31.74 -14.24
N ARG A 609 22.76 31.52 -13.77
CA ARG A 609 23.91 32.33 -14.16
C ARG A 609 24.25 32.19 -15.64
N LYS A 610 24.05 31.00 -16.24
CA LYS A 610 24.28 30.75 -17.68
C LYS A 610 23.15 31.27 -18.59
N GLY A 611 22.08 31.88 -18.04
CA GLY A 611 21.00 32.46 -18.84
C GLY A 611 20.17 31.44 -19.62
N THR A 612 20.17 30.15 -19.18
CA THR A 612 19.52 29.05 -19.85
C THR A 612 17.97 29.04 -19.68
N PHE A 613 17.40 30.05 -19.02
CA PHE A 613 15.95 30.20 -18.84
C PHE A 613 15.39 31.27 -19.77
N SER A 614 14.28 30.95 -20.47
CA SER A 614 13.51 31.96 -21.21
C SER A 614 12.94 33.01 -20.28
N ALA A 615 12.78 34.26 -20.79
CA ALA A 615 12.33 35.42 -20.04
C ALA A 615 10.97 35.26 -19.32
N GLU A 616 10.15 34.30 -19.72
CA GLU A 616 8.86 33.95 -19.07
C GLU A 616 9.02 33.27 -17.71
N SER A 617 10.13 32.55 -17.49
CA SER A 617 10.43 31.90 -16.20
C SER A 617 10.95 32.88 -15.13
N GLN A 618 11.29 34.09 -15.50
CA GLN A 618 11.90 35.10 -14.58
C GLN A 618 10.88 35.94 -13.83
N ARG A 619 9.61 36.00 -14.23
CA ARG A 619 8.57 36.84 -13.62
C ARG A 619 7.77 36.19 -12.49
N GLY A 620 8.17 35.04 -12.00
CA GLY A 620 7.44 34.25 -11.04
C GLY A 620 8.17 33.83 -9.76
N PHE A 621 9.22 34.60 -9.36
CA PHE A 621 9.94 34.35 -8.10
C PHE A 621 9.99 35.61 -7.24
#